data_06c788ccdc79641907bb4939af927a01
#
_entry.id   06c788ccdc79641907bb4939af927a01
#
_cell.length_a   1.000
_cell.length_b   1.000
_cell.length_c   1.000
_cell.angle_alpha   90.00
_cell.angle_beta   90.00
_cell.angle_gamma   90.00
#
_symmetry.space_group_name_H-M   'P 1'
#
loop_
_entity.id
_entity.type
_entity.pdbx_description
1 polymer ?
#
loop_
_entity_poly.entity_id
_entity_poly.type
_entity_poly.pdbx_seq_one_letter_code
_entity_poly.pdbx_strand_id
1 'polypeptide(L)'
;MSSTNNPNFPETCSLSRPQCLLALARQIAVLGVVTPMLMIGLLKFTSIEIQALKPLISQTPWLSWLYAVFGEAGTSYLLGVVEILAALLVLASRWSTKAAIAGGGLCALTFATTLSIMLAVPIWEVASGGFPWLNRAGSFLIKDLALLGVSLMVLAEGLLRRQRRARLPASRMAAVSSTGH
;
A
#
# COMPACT_ATOMS: atom_id res chain seq x y z
N MET A 1 -34.13 -47.11 7.84
CA MET A 1 -34.08 -45.73 8.43
C MET A 1 -33.54 -44.80 7.33
N SER A 2 -34.50 -44.09 6.71
CA SER A 2 -34.23 -43.26 5.53
C SER A 2 -33.80 -41.86 6.00
N SER A 3 -32.57 -41.45 5.67
CA SER A 3 -32.09 -40.10 5.91
C SER A 3 -32.61 -39.19 4.81
N THR A 4 -33.58 -38.35 5.12
CA THR A 4 -34.12 -37.33 4.21
C THR A 4 -33.09 -36.22 4.05
N ASN A 5 -32.41 -36.21 2.94
CA ASN A 5 -31.56 -35.09 2.48
C ASN A 5 -32.50 -33.95 2.06
N ASN A 6 -32.62 -32.91 2.88
CA ASN A 6 -33.41 -31.73 2.59
C ASN A 6 -32.58 -30.70 1.82
N PRO A 7 -32.83 -30.43 0.52
CA PRO A 7 -31.96 -29.60 -0.31
C PRO A 7 -32.19 -28.09 -0.19
N ASN A 8 -32.93 -27.60 0.81
CA ASN A 8 -33.40 -26.21 0.88
C ASN A 8 -32.95 -25.42 2.12
N PHE A 9 -31.86 -25.82 2.78
CA PHE A 9 -31.23 -24.88 3.70
C PHE A 9 -30.24 -24.02 2.90
N PRO A 10 -30.42 -22.66 2.87
CA PRO A 10 -29.35 -21.81 2.40
C PRO A 10 -28.16 -22.07 3.33
N GLU A 11 -27.08 -22.63 2.79
CA GLU A 11 -25.79 -22.68 3.47
C GLU A 11 -25.45 -21.22 3.81
N THR A 12 -25.71 -20.83 5.03
CA THR A 12 -25.13 -19.62 5.61
C THR A 12 -23.63 -19.83 5.47
N CYS A 13 -23.01 -19.06 4.57
CA CYS A 13 -21.59 -19.07 4.33
C CYS A 13 -20.88 -18.65 5.63
N SER A 14 -20.79 -19.58 6.58
CA SER A 14 -20.01 -19.41 7.79
C SER A 14 -18.55 -19.54 7.37
N LEU A 15 -17.92 -18.39 7.13
CA LEU A 15 -16.47 -18.32 6.96
C LEU A 15 -15.84 -19.12 8.11
N SER A 16 -14.97 -20.05 7.77
CA SER A 16 -14.20 -20.76 8.80
C SER A 16 -13.44 -19.74 9.67
N ARG A 17 -13.25 -20.05 10.94
CA ARG A 17 -12.53 -19.16 11.88
C ARG A 17 -11.23 -18.56 11.31
N PRO A 18 -10.36 -19.32 10.61
CA PRO A 18 -9.15 -18.76 10.00
C PRO A 18 -9.44 -17.81 8.83
N GLN A 19 -10.50 -18.01 8.07
CA GLN A 19 -10.89 -17.09 6.99
C GLN A 19 -11.39 -15.74 7.53
N CYS A 20 -12.12 -15.77 8.65
CA CYS A 20 -12.57 -14.57 9.35
C CYS A 20 -11.37 -13.78 9.90
N LEU A 21 -10.40 -14.47 10.49
CA LEU A 21 -9.16 -13.86 10.98
C LEU A 21 -8.35 -13.23 9.84
N LEU A 22 -8.22 -13.91 8.72
CA LEU A 22 -7.51 -13.38 7.54
C LEU A 22 -8.20 -12.13 6.99
N ALA A 23 -9.53 -12.12 6.92
CA ALA A 23 -10.31 -10.96 6.49
C ALA A 23 -10.10 -9.77 7.44
N LEU A 24 -10.13 -10.00 8.75
CA LEU A 24 -9.87 -8.98 9.77
C LEU A 24 -8.43 -8.43 9.67
N ALA A 25 -7.44 -9.32 9.59
CA ALA A 25 -6.04 -8.94 9.46
C ALA A 25 -5.80 -8.07 8.21
N ARG A 26 -6.43 -8.43 7.09
CA ARG A 26 -6.39 -7.62 5.87
C ARG A 26 -6.99 -6.23 6.06
N GLN A 27 -8.13 -6.10 6.76
CA GLN A 27 -8.74 -4.79 7.03
C GLN A 27 -7.81 -3.92 7.90
N ILE A 28 -7.26 -4.51 8.95
CA ILE A 28 -6.31 -3.82 9.83
C ILE A 28 -5.06 -3.38 9.04
N ALA A 29 -4.51 -4.24 8.20
CA ALA A 29 -3.36 -3.93 7.38
C ALA A 29 -3.64 -2.77 6.40
N VAL A 30 -4.79 -2.78 5.72
CA VAL A 30 -5.20 -1.69 4.83
C VAL A 30 -5.39 -0.37 5.60
N LEU A 31 -6.05 -0.39 6.76
CA LEU A 31 -6.21 0.79 7.62
C LEU A 31 -4.85 1.28 8.13
N GLY A 32 -3.94 0.36 8.45
CA GLY A 32 -2.58 0.67 8.87
C GLY A 32 -1.74 1.39 7.82
N VAL A 33 -2.04 1.23 6.53
CA VAL A 33 -1.42 2.00 5.44
C VAL A 33 -2.19 3.30 5.16
N VAL A 34 -3.51 3.22 5.06
CA VAL A 34 -4.36 4.37 4.67
C VAL A 34 -4.28 5.49 5.70
N THR A 35 -4.36 5.17 6.99
CA THR A 35 -4.38 6.18 8.06
C THR A 35 -3.11 7.04 8.09
N PRO A 36 -1.90 6.48 8.18
CA PRO A 36 -0.69 7.31 8.19
C PRO A 36 -0.50 8.07 6.87
N MET A 37 -0.82 7.47 5.71
CA MET A 37 -0.70 8.18 4.43
C MET A 37 -1.65 9.37 4.32
N LEU A 38 -2.89 9.25 4.79
CA LEU A 38 -3.81 10.39 4.82
C LEU A 38 -3.34 11.46 5.80
N MET A 39 -2.95 11.06 7.01
CA MET A 39 -2.49 12.03 8.02
C MET A 39 -1.24 12.77 7.58
N ILE A 40 -0.21 12.04 7.13
CA ILE A 40 1.06 12.63 6.70
C ILE A 40 0.85 13.44 5.41
N GLY A 41 0.06 12.92 4.46
CA GLY A 41 -0.28 13.63 3.24
C GLY A 41 -1.00 14.96 3.49
N LEU A 42 -1.90 15.03 4.48
CA LEU A 42 -2.54 16.28 4.89
C LEU A 42 -1.56 17.23 5.58
N LEU A 43 -0.66 16.71 6.43
CA LEU A 43 0.36 17.52 7.10
C LEU A 43 1.34 18.18 6.11
N LYS A 44 1.56 17.60 4.93
CA LYS A 44 2.45 18.15 3.89
C LYS A 44 2.03 19.53 3.37
N PHE A 45 0.81 19.96 3.65
CA PHE A 45 0.33 21.31 3.35
C PHE A 45 0.62 22.32 4.45
N THR A 46 1.30 21.91 5.52
CA THR A 46 1.68 22.78 6.65
C THR A 46 3.12 23.23 6.52
N SER A 47 3.41 24.44 7.05
CA SER A 47 4.78 24.98 7.07
C SER A 47 5.74 24.12 7.92
N ILE A 48 5.23 23.44 8.95
CA ILE A 48 6.01 22.55 9.82
C ILE A 48 6.58 21.39 9.02
N GLU A 49 5.74 20.74 8.20
CA GLU A 49 6.15 19.59 7.40
C GLU A 49 7.09 19.99 6.26
N ILE A 50 6.86 21.16 5.62
CA ILE A 50 7.77 21.69 4.60
C ILE A 50 9.19 21.82 5.17
N GLN A 51 9.33 22.36 6.40
CA GLN A 51 10.64 22.48 7.05
C GLN A 51 11.23 21.11 7.45
N ALA A 52 10.39 20.17 7.89
CA ALA A 52 10.83 18.82 8.26
C ALA A 52 11.35 18.01 7.07
N LEU A 53 10.78 18.22 5.86
CA LEU A 53 11.21 17.56 4.63
C LEU A 53 12.56 18.10 4.11
N LYS A 54 12.91 19.33 4.42
CA LYS A 54 14.08 20.00 3.86
C LYS A 54 15.38 19.20 4.03
N PRO A 55 15.78 18.76 5.24
CA PRO A 55 16.99 17.97 5.40
C PRO A 55 16.91 16.60 4.69
N LEU A 56 15.73 16.00 4.60
CA LEU A 56 15.57 14.69 3.98
C LEU A 56 15.75 14.75 2.48
N ILE A 57 15.14 15.71 1.80
CA ILE A 57 15.18 15.82 0.34
C ILE A 57 16.50 16.45 -0.14
N SER A 58 16.99 17.49 0.55
CA SER A 58 18.23 18.17 0.12
C SER A 58 19.47 17.30 0.29
N GLN A 59 19.50 16.38 1.25
CA GLN A 59 20.60 15.44 1.45
C GLN A 59 20.48 14.18 0.58
N THR A 60 19.37 14.00 -0.14
CA THR A 60 19.13 12.84 -1.00
C THR A 60 19.35 13.23 -2.48
N PRO A 61 20.49 12.86 -3.12
CA PRO A 61 20.85 13.37 -4.44
C PRO A 61 19.81 13.10 -5.53
N TRP A 62 19.15 11.93 -5.48
CA TRP A 62 18.12 11.54 -6.45
C TRP A 62 16.75 12.15 -6.20
N LEU A 63 16.56 12.92 -5.11
CA LEU A 63 15.32 13.65 -4.80
C LEU A 63 15.53 15.17 -4.81
N SER A 64 16.77 15.65 -4.68
CA SER A 64 17.08 17.07 -4.56
C SER A 64 16.62 17.90 -5.77
N TRP A 65 16.53 17.29 -6.97
CA TRP A 65 16.02 17.94 -8.18
C TRP A 65 14.56 18.40 -8.04
N LEU A 66 13.76 17.76 -7.16
CA LEU A 66 12.38 18.18 -6.91
C LEU A 66 12.33 19.63 -6.41
N TYR A 67 13.29 20.03 -5.57
CA TYR A 67 13.36 21.40 -5.09
C TYR A 67 13.77 22.39 -6.18
N ALA A 68 14.61 21.96 -7.12
CA ALA A 68 14.96 22.81 -8.25
C ALA A 68 13.78 23.07 -9.20
N VAL A 69 12.87 22.11 -9.34
CA VAL A 69 11.72 22.20 -10.25
C VAL A 69 10.49 22.83 -9.58
N PHE A 70 10.15 22.39 -8.35
CA PHE A 70 8.90 22.77 -7.68
C PHE A 70 9.09 23.71 -6.48
N GLY A 71 10.32 23.95 -6.05
CA GLY A 71 10.60 24.64 -4.79
C GLY A 71 10.25 23.78 -3.57
N GLU A 72 10.56 24.28 -2.37
CA GLU A 72 10.33 23.54 -1.11
C GLU A 72 8.84 23.28 -0.87
N ALA A 73 8.02 24.32 -0.96
CA ALA A 73 6.57 24.20 -0.73
C ALA A 73 5.87 23.39 -1.82
N GLY A 74 6.21 23.61 -3.09
CA GLY A 74 5.62 22.88 -4.21
C GLY A 74 5.93 21.39 -4.16
N THR A 75 7.15 21.01 -3.79
CA THR A 75 7.53 19.61 -3.58
C THR A 75 6.72 18.96 -2.46
N SER A 76 6.56 19.64 -1.31
CA SER A 76 5.77 19.13 -0.20
C SER A 76 4.31 18.92 -0.62
N TYR A 77 3.70 19.89 -1.31
CA TYR A 77 2.32 19.79 -1.79
C TYR A 77 2.14 18.67 -2.81
N LEU A 78 3.09 18.50 -3.76
CA LEU A 78 3.07 17.42 -4.73
C LEU A 78 3.09 16.06 -4.02
N LEU A 79 3.99 15.86 -3.07
CA LEU A 79 4.08 14.63 -2.28
C LEU A 79 2.80 14.39 -1.49
N GLY A 80 2.24 15.42 -0.86
CA GLY A 80 0.98 15.33 -0.13
C GLY A 80 -0.19 14.90 -1.01
N VAL A 81 -0.32 15.46 -2.21
CA VAL A 81 -1.33 15.04 -3.19
C VAL A 81 -1.15 13.57 -3.58
N VAL A 82 0.09 13.15 -3.87
CA VAL A 82 0.40 11.75 -4.23
C VAL A 82 0.04 10.79 -3.10
N GLU A 83 0.38 11.12 -1.85
CA GLU A 83 0.08 10.31 -0.67
C GLU A 83 -1.44 10.18 -0.44
N ILE A 84 -2.18 11.28 -0.54
CA ILE A 84 -3.65 11.26 -0.39
C ILE A 84 -4.30 10.44 -1.50
N LEU A 85 -3.89 10.63 -2.76
CA LEU A 85 -4.41 9.84 -3.89
C LEU A 85 -4.11 8.36 -3.72
N ALA A 86 -2.89 8.00 -3.31
CA ALA A 86 -2.49 6.63 -3.05
C ALA A 86 -3.34 5.99 -1.95
N ALA A 87 -3.56 6.70 -0.84
CA ALA A 87 -4.41 6.25 0.27
C ALA A 87 -5.86 6.02 -0.17
N LEU A 88 -6.45 6.95 -0.94
CA LEU A 88 -7.81 6.81 -1.47
C LEU A 88 -7.94 5.65 -2.45
N LEU A 89 -6.93 5.41 -3.30
CA LEU A 89 -6.90 4.28 -4.21
C LEU A 89 -6.77 2.94 -3.46
N VAL A 90 -5.95 2.87 -2.40
CA VAL A 90 -5.85 1.69 -1.55
C VAL A 90 -7.17 1.45 -0.81
N LEU A 91 -7.84 2.48 -0.31
CA LEU A 91 -9.17 2.35 0.28
C LEU A 91 -10.19 1.82 -0.74
N ALA A 92 -10.16 2.32 -1.98
CA ALA A 92 -11.00 1.87 -3.09
C ALA A 92 -10.62 0.47 -3.62
N SER A 93 -9.50 -0.11 -3.19
CA SER A 93 -9.04 -1.45 -3.61
C SER A 93 -10.03 -2.58 -3.29
N ARG A 94 -10.93 -2.34 -2.32
CA ARG A 94 -12.00 -3.26 -1.94
C ARG A 94 -13.02 -3.44 -3.07
N TRP A 95 -13.32 -2.37 -3.81
CA TRP A 95 -14.36 -2.35 -4.84
C TRP A 95 -13.81 -2.45 -6.27
N SER A 96 -12.57 -2.01 -6.48
CA SER A 96 -12.00 -1.92 -7.83
C SER A 96 -10.63 -2.60 -7.93
N THR A 97 -10.52 -3.53 -8.90
CA THR A 97 -9.24 -4.18 -9.24
C THR A 97 -8.21 -3.18 -9.77
N LYS A 98 -8.65 -2.18 -10.55
CA LYS A 98 -7.77 -1.13 -11.08
C LYS A 98 -7.24 -0.26 -9.93
N ALA A 99 -8.11 0.09 -8.97
CA ALA A 99 -7.71 0.86 -7.79
C ALA A 99 -6.72 0.08 -6.90
N ALA A 100 -6.89 -1.24 -6.76
CA ALA A 100 -5.93 -2.08 -6.02
C ALA A 100 -4.54 -2.07 -6.67
N ILE A 101 -4.47 -2.18 -7.99
CA ILE A 101 -3.19 -2.16 -8.73
C ILE A 101 -2.54 -0.77 -8.66
N ALA A 102 -3.30 0.28 -8.97
CA ALA A 102 -2.77 1.64 -8.98
C ALA A 102 -2.40 2.12 -7.58
N GLY A 103 -3.27 1.91 -6.58
CA GLY A 103 -3.04 2.31 -5.20
C GLY A 103 -1.92 1.54 -4.55
N GLY A 104 -1.92 0.20 -4.67
CA GLY A 104 -0.84 -0.65 -4.15
C GLY A 104 0.51 -0.33 -4.80
N GLY A 105 0.54 -0.09 -6.11
CA GLY A 105 1.75 0.29 -6.85
C GLY A 105 2.27 1.67 -6.43
N LEU A 106 1.38 2.67 -6.32
CA LEU A 106 1.75 4.02 -5.92
C LEU A 106 2.26 4.07 -4.46
N CYS A 107 1.57 3.39 -3.53
CA CYS A 107 2.03 3.25 -2.16
C CYS A 107 3.40 2.55 -2.09
N ALA A 108 3.56 1.43 -2.81
CA ALA A 108 4.83 0.71 -2.84
C ALA A 108 5.98 1.58 -3.35
N LEU A 109 5.74 2.37 -4.40
CA LEU A 109 6.72 3.32 -4.93
C LEU A 109 7.05 4.40 -3.90
N THR A 110 6.04 4.98 -3.23
CA THR A 110 6.25 6.00 -2.19
C THR A 110 7.09 5.45 -1.05
N PHE A 111 6.72 4.29 -0.47
CA PHE A 111 7.48 3.70 0.65
C PHE A 111 8.88 3.21 0.23
N ALA A 112 9.05 2.70 -0.98
CA ALA A 112 10.37 2.37 -1.50
C ALA A 112 11.25 3.62 -1.65
N THR A 113 10.68 4.75 -2.09
CA THR A 113 11.37 6.03 -2.18
C THR A 113 11.75 6.54 -0.80
N THR A 114 10.84 6.53 0.18
CA THR A 114 11.15 6.98 1.56
C THR A 114 12.21 6.09 2.22
N LEU A 115 12.14 4.76 2.03
CA LEU A 115 13.19 3.85 2.49
C LEU A 115 14.54 4.12 1.83
N SER A 116 14.56 4.51 0.56
CA SER A 116 15.82 4.85 -0.13
C SER A 116 16.53 6.06 0.50
N ILE A 117 15.79 6.96 1.15
CA ILE A 117 16.35 8.12 1.87
C ILE A 117 17.31 7.65 2.99
N MET A 118 17.05 6.48 3.61
CA MET A 118 17.93 5.91 4.63
C MET A 118 19.35 5.64 4.13
N LEU A 119 19.57 5.56 2.81
CA LEU A 119 20.89 5.37 2.22
C LEU A 119 21.69 6.68 2.11
N ALA A 120 21.01 7.83 2.14
CA ALA A 120 21.62 9.15 1.97
C ALA A 120 21.71 9.95 3.27
N VAL A 121 20.78 9.73 4.19
CA VAL A 121 20.68 10.49 5.45
C VAL A 121 21.27 9.67 6.60
N PRO A 122 22.03 10.29 7.55
CA PRO A 122 22.52 9.60 8.73
C PRO A 122 21.34 9.15 9.60
N ILE A 123 21.22 7.84 9.78
CA ILE A 123 20.09 7.19 10.50
C ILE A 123 20.48 6.72 11.90
N TRP A 124 21.77 6.73 12.23
CA TRP A 124 22.31 6.22 13.49
C TRP A 124 22.42 7.34 14.53
N GLU A 125 22.11 7.01 15.77
CA GLU A 125 22.20 7.95 16.91
C GLU A 125 23.65 8.00 17.42
N VAL A 126 24.36 9.07 17.06
CA VAL A 126 25.78 9.23 17.42
C VAL A 126 25.97 9.35 18.94
N ALA A 127 25.05 10.01 19.64
CA ALA A 127 25.12 10.20 21.09
C ALA A 127 25.02 8.87 21.86
N SER A 128 24.43 7.84 21.28
CA SER A 128 24.28 6.50 21.87
C SER A 128 25.33 5.49 21.37
N GLY A 129 26.36 5.94 20.64
CA GLY A 129 27.42 5.07 20.11
C GLY A 129 27.23 4.56 18.68
N GLY A 130 26.20 5.02 17.96
CA GLY A 130 25.96 4.63 16.57
C GLY A 130 25.12 3.33 16.47
N PHE A 131 25.53 2.44 15.54
CA PHE A 131 24.84 1.15 15.34
C PHE A 131 24.75 0.34 16.64
N PRO A 132 23.60 -0.29 17.00
CA PRO A 132 22.35 -0.40 16.23
C PRO A 132 21.28 0.66 16.57
N TRP A 133 21.64 1.74 17.25
CA TRP A 133 20.69 2.73 17.72
C TRP A 133 20.26 3.68 16.61
N LEU A 134 18.96 3.63 16.27
CA LEU A 134 18.38 4.53 15.25
C LEU A 134 18.04 5.89 15.87
N ASN A 135 18.38 6.96 15.15
CA ASN A 135 17.92 8.30 15.50
C ASN A 135 16.43 8.48 15.13
N ARG A 136 15.87 9.68 15.35
CA ARG A 136 14.46 9.96 15.08
C ARG A 136 14.08 9.69 13.62
N ALA A 137 14.92 10.10 12.65
CA ALA A 137 14.66 9.88 11.23
C ALA A 137 14.71 8.39 10.87
N GLY A 138 15.74 7.66 11.31
CA GLY A 138 15.86 6.22 11.08
C GLY A 138 14.70 5.43 11.70
N SER A 139 14.30 5.77 12.94
CA SER A 139 13.17 5.12 13.62
C SER A 139 11.82 5.40 12.94
N PHE A 140 11.68 6.53 12.26
CA PHE A 140 10.51 6.85 11.47
C PHE A 140 10.50 6.05 10.16
N LEU A 141 11.58 6.11 9.40
CA LEU A 141 11.68 5.51 8.08
C LEU A 141 11.64 3.98 8.10
N ILE A 142 12.21 3.31 9.13
CA ILE A 142 12.21 1.84 9.20
C ILE A 142 10.80 1.23 9.24
N LYS A 143 9.81 1.97 9.76
CA LYS A 143 8.40 1.55 9.79
C LYS A 143 7.81 1.43 8.40
N ASP A 144 8.32 2.18 7.43
CA ASP A 144 7.86 2.16 6.05
C ASP A 144 8.13 0.81 5.37
N LEU A 145 9.05 -0.02 5.92
CA LEU A 145 9.26 -1.38 5.45
C LEU A 145 7.99 -2.25 5.62
N ALA A 146 7.31 -2.13 6.76
CA ALA A 146 6.06 -2.85 6.98
C ALA A 146 4.94 -2.34 6.06
N LEU A 147 4.88 -1.02 5.88
CA LEU A 147 3.90 -0.37 5.00
C LEU A 147 4.14 -0.74 3.53
N LEU A 148 5.40 -0.86 3.10
CA LEU A 148 5.79 -1.38 1.80
C LEU A 148 5.28 -2.81 1.61
N GLY A 149 5.49 -3.69 2.58
CA GLY A 149 5.01 -5.08 2.53
C GLY A 149 3.51 -5.18 2.33
N VAL A 150 2.73 -4.40 3.07
CA VAL A 150 1.26 -4.33 2.91
C VAL A 150 0.87 -3.76 1.55
N SER A 151 1.57 -2.74 1.05
CA SER A 151 1.31 -2.14 -0.25
C SER A 151 1.54 -3.13 -1.40
N LEU A 152 2.61 -3.94 -1.32
CA LEU A 152 2.89 -5.02 -2.25
C LEU A 152 1.82 -6.13 -2.18
N MET A 153 1.30 -6.44 -1.00
CA MET A 153 0.20 -7.40 -0.84
C MET A 153 -1.07 -6.89 -1.56
N VAL A 154 -1.45 -5.63 -1.39
CA VAL A 154 -2.60 -5.02 -2.07
C VAL A 154 -2.41 -5.03 -3.59
N LEU A 155 -1.20 -4.70 -4.07
CA LEU A 155 -0.85 -4.76 -5.49
C LEU A 155 -0.99 -6.19 -6.03
N ALA A 156 -0.41 -7.17 -5.35
CA ALA A 156 -0.46 -8.58 -5.75
C ALA A 156 -1.90 -9.11 -5.81
N GLU A 157 -2.73 -8.79 -4.82
CA GLU A 157 -4.16 -9.13 -4.84
C GLU A 157 -4.87 -8.52 -6.06
N GLY A 158 -4.58 -7.27 -6.40
CA GLY A 158 -5.13 -6.60 -7.58
C GLY A 158 -4.74 -7.30 -8.88
N LEU A 159 -3.48 -7.68 -9.02
CA LEU A 159 -2.96 -8.42 -10.18
C LEU A 159 -3.60 -9.81 -10.29
N LEU A 160 -3.72 -10.54 -9.19
CA LEU A 160 -4.37 -11.85 -9.15
C LEU A 160 -5.86 -11.77 -9.55
N ARG A 161 -6.58 -10.77 -9.06
CA ARG A 161 -7.98 -10.54 -9.46
C ARG A 161 -8.11 -10.25 -10.96
N ARG A 162 -7.17 -9.47 -11.52
CA ARG A 162 -7.11 -9.18 -12.96
C ARG A 162 -6.88 -10.47 -13.78
N GLN A 163 -5.92 -11.30 -13.37
CA GLN A 163 -5.62 -12.57 -14.04
C GLN A 163 -6.80 -13.53 -14.00
N ARG A 164 -7.46 -13.68 -12.87
CA ARG A 164 -8.65 -14.54 -12.74
C ARG A 164 -9.77 -14.09 -13.68
N ARG A 165 -10.03 -12.78 -13.78
CA ARG A 165 -11.04 -12.24 -14.72
C ARG A 165 -10.70 -12.50 -16.18
N ALA A 166 -9.43 -12.48 -16.56
CA ALA A 166 -8.98 -12.75 -17.92
C ALA A 166 -9.12 -14.24 -18.32
N ARG A 167 -9.00 -15.16 -17.35
CA ARG A 167 -9.10 -16.61 -17.60
C ARG A 167 -10.54 -17.11 -17.74
N LEU A 168 -11.52 -16.48 -17.11
CA LEU A 168 -12.92 -16.89 -17.13
C LEU A 168 -13.56 -16.87 -18.53
N PRO A 169 -13.32 -15.90 -19.43
CA PRO A 169 -13.87 -15.93 -20.79
C PRO A 169 -13.30 -17.05 -21.64
N ALA A 170 -12.01 -17.35 -21.51
CA ALA A 170 -11.34 -18.39 -22.29
C ALA A 170 -11.86 -19.82 -21.98
N SER A 171 -12.13 -20.09 -20.70
CA SER A 171 -12.69 -21.39 -20.30
C SER A 171 -14.14 -21.59 -20.76
N ARG A 172 -14.96 -20.54 -20.83
CA ARG A 172 -16.31 -20.58 -21.39
C ARG A 172 -16.30 -20.85 -22.91
N MET A 173 -15.39 -20.23 -23.65
CA MET A 173 -15.25 -20.45 -25.09
C MET A 173 -14.78 -21.88 -25.38
N ALA A 174 -13.84 -22.42 -24.61
CA ALA A 174 -13.38 -23.80 -24.74
C ALA A 174 -14.47 -24.81 -24.43
N ALA A 175 -15.32 -24.59 -23.42
CA ALA A 175 -16.44 -25.46 -23.06
C ALA A 175 -17.53 -25.49 -24.16
N VAL A 176 -17.81 -24.36 -24.82
CA VAL A 176 -18.80 -24.28 -25.92
C VAL A 176 -18.28 -24.99 -27.17
N SER A 177 -16.97 -24.94 -27.46
CA SER A 177 -16.40 -25.65 -28.62
C SER A 177 -16.32 -27.17 -28.43
N SER A 178 -16.31 -27.68 -27.20
CA SER A 178 -16.26 -29.11 -26.90
C SER A 178 -17.63 -29.81 -26.90
N THR A 179 -18.73 -29.04 -26.83
CA THR A 179 -20.12 -29.59 -26.87
C THR A 179 -20.75 -29.58 -28.24
N GLY A 180 -20.02 -29.17 -29.30
CA GLY A 180 -20.50 -29.07 -30.68
C GLY A 180 -20.07 -30.20 -31.60
N HIS A 181 -19.67 -31.41 -31.07
CA HIS A 181 -19.37 -32.59 -31.85
C HIS A 181 -20.25 -33.77 -31.46
#